data_8df6b703fedaededc3a382b9f42ebf24
#
_entry.id   8df6b703fedaededc3a382b9f42ebf24
#
_cell.length_a   1.000
_cell.length_b   1.000
_cell.length_c   1.000
_cell.angle_alpha   90.00
_cell.angle_beta   90.00
_cell.angle_gamma   90.00
#
_symmetry.space_group_name_H-M   'P 1'
#
loop_
_entity.id
_entity.type
_entity.pdbx_description
1 polymer ?
#
loop_
_entity_poly.entity_id
_entity_poly.type
_entity_poly.pdbx_seq_one_letter_code
_entity_poly.pdbx_strand_id
1 'polypeptide(L)'
;MNNQTINEINKRDLDKVFFSFSILSQDVFYNYGNDYIKKRTVYTIIGCNINGVRKYISSIFADEYTKTSDWYNLLLSFKKRGLENIFFLSTPNDKNIKNAFDLVFNNISYFYSCFNVINKLSHYIVCSYTNNILNHLRLIYLSNDINEFNLRKKELFLLYETSPFIVDILNKEFDSYSAFLNYPLFIRKHI
;
A
#
# COMPACT_ATOMS: atom_id res chain seq x y z
N MET A 1 9.82 -3.99 20.38
CA MET A 1 8.89 -5.12 20.23
C MET A 1 9.69 -6.39 20.42
N ASN A 2 9.28 -7.26 21.33
CA ASN A 2 10.08 -8.46 21.69
C ASN A 2 9.91 -9.53 20.60
N ASN A 3 10.96 -10.27 20.23
CA ASN A 3 10.91 -11.33 19.19
C ASN A 3 9.83 -12.39 19.47
N GLN A 4 9.48 -12.64 20.72
CA GLN A 4 8.36 -13.52 21.10
C GLN A 4 7.01 -12.99 20.61
N THR A 5 6.74 -11.70 20.77
CA THR A 5 5.48 -11.08 20.34
C THR A 5 5.28 -11.14 18.81
N ILE A 6 6.36 -10.98 18.03
CA ILE A 6 6.30 -11.08 16.57
C ILE A 6 6.01 -12.53 16.14
N ASN A 7 6.65 -13.51 16.78
CA ASN A 7 6.43 -14.93 16.49
C ASN A 7 5.00 -15.39 16.85
N GLU A 8 4.40 -14.86 17.91
CA GLU A 8 3.02 -15.14 18.28
C GLU A 8 2.03 -14.54 17.29
N ILE A 9 2.25 -13.30 16.86
CA ILE A 9 1.41 -12.64 15.86
C ILE A 9 1.45 -13.40 14.53
N ASN A 10 2.61 -13.85 14.11
CA ASN A 10 2.78 -14.58 12.84
C ASN A 10 2.19 -15.99 12.85
N LYS A 11 1.81 -16.53 14.01
CA LYS A 11 1.19 -17.86 14.16
C LYS A 11 -0.33 -17.81 14.34
N ARG A 12 -0.91 -16.66 14.68
CA ARG A 12 -2.35 -16.55 14.93
C ARG A 12 -3.16 -16.83 13.67
N ASP A 13 -4.36 -17.35 13.86
CA ASP A 13 -5.34 -17.52 12.77
C ASP A 13 -5.76 -16.17 12.19
N LEU A 14 -6.02 -16.18 10.90
CA LEU A 14 -6.52 -15.03 10.16
C LEU A 14 -8.02 -15.16 9.93
N ASP A 15 -8.67 -14.03 9.66
CA ASP A 15 -10.03 -14.05 9.16
C ASP A 15 -10.06 -14.75 7.80
N LYS A 16 -11.11 -15.54 7.55
CA LYS A 16 -11.27 -16.25 6.28
C LYS A 16 -11.30 -15.30 5.09
N VAL A 17 -11.91 -14.13 5.28
CA VAL A 17 -12.08 -13.14 4.23
C VAL A 17 -11.68 -11.76 4.74
N PHE A 18 -10.78 -11.11 4.01
CA PHE A 18 -10.54 -9.69 4.14
C PHE A 18 -11.19 -8.93 2.99
N PHE A 19 -11.94 -7.88 3.34
CA PHE A 19 -12.52 -6.98 2.36
C PHE A 19 -11.44 -6.22 1.62
N SER A 20 -10.51 -5.61 2.36
CA SER A 20 -9.31 -5.03 1.78
C SER A 20 -8.03 -5.56 2.47
N PHE A 21 -6.97 -5.62 1.69
CA PHE A 21 -5.65 -6.06 2.12
C PHE A 21 -4.64 -5.02 1.65
N SER A 22 -3.88 -4.45 2.58
CA SER A 22 -2.96 -3.35 2.28
C SER A 22 -1.53 -3.75 2.58
N ILE A 23 -0.65 -3.50 1.62
CA ILE A 23 0.80 -3.62 1.77
C ILE A 23 1.38 -2.20 1.76
N LEU A 24 1.80 -1.74 2.92
CA LEU A 24 2.35 -0.41 3.13
C LEU A 24 3.86 -0.49 3.19
N SER A 25 4.56 0.27 2.34
CA SER A 25 6.01 0.36 2.36
C SER A 25 6.49 1.49 3.25
N GLN A 26 7.45 1.21 4.12
CA GLN A 26 8.07 2.20 4.99
C GLN A 26 9.57 1.97 5.05
N ASP A 27 10.35 3.05 4.90
CA ASP A 27 11.78 2.98 5.11
C ASP A 27 12.09 3.10 6.60
N VAL A 28 12.92 2.20 7.08
CA VAL A 28 13.43 2.19 8.44
C VAL A 28 14.95 2.33 8.42
N PHE A 29 15.43 3.13 9.35
CA PHE A 29 16.86 3.36 9.53
C PHE A 29 17.29 2.74 10.85
N TYR A 30 18.38 2.00 10.86
CA TYR A 30 18.92 1.40 12.06
C TYR A 30 20.46 1.46 12.07
N ASN A 31 21.01 1.59 13.26
CA ASN A 31 22.45 1.57 13.45
C ASN A 31 22.97 0.13 13.33
N TYR A 32 23.92 -0.05 12.44
CA TYR A 32 24.66 -1.32 12.32
C TYR A 32 26.10 -1.11 12.81
N GLY A 33 26.31 -1.31 14.10
CA GLY A 33 27.58 -0.97 14.72
C GLY A 33 27.77 0.54 14.96
N ASN A 34 28.98 0.95 15.34
CA ASN A 34 29.22 2.31 15.82
C ASN A 34 29.23 3.41 14.74
N ASP A 35 29.26 3.07 13.44
CA ASP A 35 29.50 4.07 12.38
C ASP A 35 28.59 4.00 11.14
N TYR A 36 27.62 3.07 11.08
CA TYR A 36 26.81 2.92 9.87
C TYR A 36 25.29 2.91 10.16
N ILE A 37 24.59 3.87 9.53
CA ILE A 37 23.13 3.84 9.44
C ILE A 37 22.77 3.07 8.17
N LYS A 38 22.08 1.94 8.31
CA LYS A 38 21.57 1.16 7.19
C LYS A 38 20.07 1.42 7.02
N LYS A 39 19.69 1.73 5.79
CA LYS A 39 18.28 1.85 5.38
C LYS A 39 17.79 0.49 4.92
N ARG A 40 16.62 0.05 5.39
CA ARG A 40 15.85 -1.07 4.83
C ARG A 40 14.39 -0.65 4.63
N THR A 41 13.75 -1.17 3.60
CA THR A 41 12.32 -1.00 3.41
C THR A 41 11.59 -2.16 4.10
N VAL A 42 10.58 -1.83 4.90
CA VAL A 42 9.69 -2.78 5.55
C VAL A 42 8.32 -2.69 4.87
N TYR A 43 7.77 -3.83 4.51
CA TYR A 43 6.36 -3.95 4.14
C TYR A 43 5.54 -4.33 5.37
N THR A 44 4.59 -3.48 5.74
CA THR A 44 3.58 -3.77 6.76
C THR A 44 2.29 -4.20 6.09
N ILE A 45 1.80 -5.37 6.45
CA ILE A 45 0.62 -5.99 5.85
C ILE A 45 -0.56 -5.88 6.82
N ILE A 46 -1.64 -5.28 6.36
CA ILE A 46 -2.85 -5.02 7.14
C ILE A 46 -4.06 -5.55 6.36
N GLY A 47 -4.89 -6.35 7.01
CA GLY A 47 -6.20 -6.76 6.49
C GLY A 47 -7.32 -5.95 7.15
N CYS A 48 -8.35 -5.59 6.38
CA CYS A 48 -9.57 -4.96 6.87
C CYS A 48 -10.77 -5.86 6.53
N ASN A 49 -11.57 -6.22 7.51
CA ASN A 49 -12.77 -7.00 7.26
C ASN A 49 -13.94 -6.10 6.80
N ILE A 50 -15.08 -6.71 6.44
CA ILE A 50 -16.26 -5.99 5.93
C ILE A 50 -16.86 -5.02 6.96
N ASN A 51 -16.59 -5.20 8.24
CA ASN A 51 -17.05 -4.31 9.31
C ASN A 51 -16.08 -3.12 9.54
N GLY A 52 -15.04 -2.99 8.72
CA GLY A 52 -14.03 -1.94 8.85
C GLY A 52 -12.97 -2.19 9.93
N VAL A 53 -12.98 -3.36 10.56
CA VAL A 53 -11.98 -3.72 11.59
C VAL A 53 -10.67 -4.06 10.91
N ARG A 54 -9.63 -3.31 11.26
CA ARG A 54 -8.28 -3.51 10.75
C ARG A 54 -7.50 -4.47 11.63
N LYS A 55 -6.81 -5.42 10.99
CA LYS A 55 -5.93 -6.38 11.65
C LYS A 55 -4.54 -6.32 11.05
N TYR A 56 -3.55 -6.19 11.90
CA TYR A 56 -2.16 -6.37 11.51
C TYR A 56 -1.91 -7.85 11.20
N ILE A 57 -1.34 -8.15 10.06
CA ILE A 57 -1.09 -9.51 9.56
C ILE A 57 0.37 -9.89 9.74
N SER A 58 1.28 -9.06 9.23
CA SER A 58 2.72 -9.30 9.26
C SER A 58 3.51 -8.04 8.92
N SER A 59 4.81 -8.04 9.25
CA SER A 59 5.80 -7.14 8.66
C SER A 59 6.98 -7.96 8.15
N ILE A 60 7.47 -7.59 6.98
CA ILE A 60 8.56 -8.28 6.29
C ILE A 60 9.54 -7.26 5.73
N PHE A 61 10.80 -7.63 5.59
CA PHE A 61 11.78 -6.81 4.90
C PHE A 61 11.67 -6.98 3.38
N ALA A 62 11.57 -5.87 2.65
CA ALA A 62 11.36 -5.88 1.21
C ALA A 62 12.48 -6.59 0.42
N ASP A 63 13.72 -6.48 0.91
CA ASP A 63 14.91 -7.11 0.30
C ASP A 63 14.92 -8.67 0.42
N GLU A 64 14.08 -9.24 1.26
CA GLU A 64 13.88 -10.68 1.40
C GLU A 64 12.80 -11.23 0.44
N TYR A 65 11.99 -10.33 -0.16
CA TYR A 65 10.85 -10.67 -1.01
C TYR A 65 10.95 -10.00 -2.38
N THR A 66 11.96 -10.39 -3.15
CA THR A 66 12.29 -9.78 -4.45
C THR A 66 11.70 -10.52 -5.64
N LYS A 67 11.24 -11.77 -5.45
CA LYS A 67 10.70 -12.63 -6.50
C LYS A 67 9.24 -12.97 -6.26
N THR A 68 8.52 -13.25 -7.32
CA THR A 68 7.13 -13.77 -7.26
C THR A 68 7.01 -14.99 -6.36
N SER A 69 8.02 -15.90 -6.39
CA SER A 69 8.04 -17.12 -5.55
C SER A 69 8.06 -16.83 -4.05
N ASP A 70 8.75 -15.76 -3.63
CA ASP A 70 8.88 -15.41 -2.23
C ASP A 70 7.53 -14.93 -1.69
N TRP A 71 6.86 -14.04 -2.46
CA TRP A 71 5.51 -13.57 -2.18
C TRP A 71 4.49 -14.71 -2.21
N TYR A 72 4.59 -15.60 -3.20
CA TYR A 72 3.71 -16.78 -3.31
C TYR A 72 3.78 -17.65 -2.04
N ASN A 73 5.00 -17.96 -1.57
CA ASN A 73 5.19 -18.75 -0.35
C ASN A 73 4.64 -18.04 0.90
N LEU A 74 4.80 -16.71 0.99
CA LEU A 74 4.21 -15.91 2.07
C LEU A 74 2.69 -16.01 2.05
N LEU A 75 2.07 -15.85 0.88
CA LEU A 75 0.60 -15.93 0.73
C LEU A 75 0.06 -17.32 1.03
N LEU A 76 0.79 -18.40 0.67
CA LEU A 76 0.46 -19.75 1.10
C LEU A 76 0.50 -19.91 2.61
N SER A 77 1.43 -19.23 3.30
CA SER A 77 1.45 -19.21 4.77
C SER A 77 0.21 -18.54 5.35
N PHE A 78 -0.30 -17.48 4.72
CA PHE A 78 -1.55 -16.84 5.14
C PHE A 78 -2.77 -17.74 4.88
N LYS A 79 -2.78 -18.48 3.78
CA LYS A 79 -3.81 -19.51 3.53
C LYS A 79 -3.82 -20.59 4.62
N LYS A 80 -2.65 -21.07 5.05
CA LYS A 80 -2.53 -22.05 6.15
C LYS A 80 -3.03 -21.49 7.49
N ARG A 81 -3.00 -20.17 7.67
CA ARG A 81 -3.54 -19.44 8.84
C ARG A 81 -5.04 -19.12 8.71
N GLY A 82 -5.72 -19.64 7.70
CA GLY A 82 -7.16 -19.54 7.51
C GLY A 82 -7.62 -18.50 6.50
N LEU A 83 -6.74 -17.70 5.88
CA LEU A 83 -7.14 -16.72 4.86
C LEU A 83 -7.60 -17.42 3.58
N GLU A 84 -8.86 -17.28 3.24
CA GLU A 84 -9.46 -17.90 2.05
C GLU A 84 -9.53 -16.92 0.88
N ASN A 85 -9.92 -15.66 1.12
CA ASN A 85 -10.15 -14.70 0.04
C ASN A 85 -9.83 -13.24 0.43
N ILE A 86 -9.55 -12.43 -0.60
CA ILE A 86 -9.31 -10.98 -0.54
C ILE A 86 -10.04 -10.35 -1.73
N PHE A 87 -10.83 -9.29 -1.51
CA PHE A 87 -11.52 -8.59 -2.60
C PHE A 87 -10.69 -7.42 -3.15
N PHE A 88 -10.04 -6.68 -2.29
CA PHE A 88 -9.27 -5.49 -2.66
C PHE A 88 -7.83 -5.59 -2.17
N LEU A 89 -6.88 -5.30 -3.04
CA LEU A 89 -5.47 -5.24 -2.72
C LEU A 89 -4.90 -3.85 -2.98
N SER A 90 -4.47 -3.20 -1.93
CA SER A 90 -3.67 -1.98 -2.00
C SER A 90 -2.18 -2.32 -1.82
N THR A 91 -1.35 -2.05 -2.82
CA THR A 91 0.05 -2.51 -2.85
C THR A 91 0.97 -1.47 -3.47
N PRO A 92 2.28 -1.49 -3.20
CA PRO A 92 3.27 -0.84 -4.04
C PRO A 92 3.17 -1.33 -5.49
N ASN A 93 3.56 -0.48 -6.45
CA ASN A 93 3.61 -0.87 -7.86
C ASN A 93 4.76 -1.86 -8.11
N ASP A 94 4.54 -3.12 -7.77
CA ASP A 94 5.49 -4.21 -7.92
C ASP A 94 4.81 -5.41 -8.62
N LYS A 95 5.35 -5.76 -9.79
CA LYS A 95 4.84 -6.88 -10.61
C LYS A 95 4.94 -8.23 -9.90
N ASN A 96 5.97 -8.45 -9.07
CA ASN A 96 6.14 -9.71 -8.37
C ASN A 96 5.06 -9.91 -7.31
N ILE A 97 4.70 -8.82 -6.59
CA ILE A 97 3.58 -8.83 -5.65
C ILE A 97 2.29 -9.17 -6.38
N LYS A 98 1.98 -8.42 -7.45
CA LYS A 98 0.76 -8.61 -8.23
C LYS A 98 0.65 -10.04 -8.75
N ASN A 99 1.69 -10.53 -9.42
CA ASN A 99 1.69 -11.89 -9.98
C ASN A 99 1.48 -12.97 -8.90
N ALA A 100 2.08 -12.80 -7.72
CA ALA A 100 1.89 -13.75 -6.64
C ALA A 100 0.45 -13.77 -6.11
N PHE A 101 -0.17 -12.59 -5.96
CA PHE A 101 -1.57 -12.51 -5.56
C PHE A 101 -2.52 -13.10 -6.61
N ASP A 102 -2.29 -12.85 -7.91
CA ASP A 102 -3.07 -13.43 -9.02
C ASP A 102 -2.99 -14.96 -9.05
N LEU A 103 -1.84 -15.53 -8.61
CA LEU A 103 -1.67 -17.00 -8.51
C LEU A 103 -2.42 -17.62 -7.33
N VAL A 104 -2.63 -16.88 -6.25
CA VAL A 104 -3.16 -17.44 -4.99
C VAL A 104 -4.63 -17.10 -4.77
N PHE A 105 -5.08 -15.97 -5.25
CA PHE A 105 -6.44 -15.47 -5.05
C PHE A 105 -7.09 -15.12 -6.38
N ASN A 106 -8.40 -15.32 -6.48
CA ASN A 106 -9.16 -15.01 -7.68
C ASN A 106 -9.89 -13.67 -7.53
N ASN A 107 -10.05 -12.96 -8.66
CA ASN A 107 -10.90 -11.77 -8.77
C ASN A 107 -10.52 -10.63 -7.80
N ILE A 108 -9.23 -10.38 -7.61
CA ILE A 108 -8.78 -9.25 -6.81
C ILE A 108 -8.86 -7.94 -7.61
N SER A 109 -9.41 -6.91 -7.00
CA SER A 109 -9.32 -5.55 -7.52
C SER A 109 -8.08 -4.85 -6.95
N TYR A 110 -7.21 -4.37 -7.84
CA TYR A 110 -5.94 -3.73 -7.46
C TYR A 110 -6.08 -2.22 -7.45
N PHE A 111 -5.47 -1.59 -6.46
CA PHE A 111 -5.21 -0.16 -6.47
C PHE A 111 -3.92 0.17 -5.72
N TYR A 112 -3.37 1.35 -6.01
CA TYR A 112 -2.17 1.81 -5.36
C TYR A 112 -2.55 2.63 -4.12
N SER A 113 -1.87 2.34 -3.01
CA SER A 113 -2.06 3.08 -1.78
C SER A 113 -1.49 4.49 -1.89
N CYS A 114 -2.27 5.50 -1.52
CA CYS A 114 -1.75 6.86 -1.43
C CYS A 114 -0.58 6.97 -0.44
N PHE A 115 -0.53 6.10 0.56
CA PHE A 115 0.61 5.99 1.47
C PHE A 115 1.92 5.65 0.73
N ASN A 116 1.86 4.73 -0.24
CA ASN A 116 3.04 4.36 -1.02
C ASN A 116 3.50 5.50 -1.93
N VAL A 117 2.58 6.31 -2.47
CA VAL A 117 2.91 7.52 -3.23
C VAL A 117 3.59 8.55 -2.34
N ILE A 118 3.02 8.79 -1.16
CA ILE A 118 3.56 9.74 -0.18
C ILE A 118 4.97 9.32 0.24
N ASN A 119 5.16 8.03 0.53
CA ASN A 119 6.48 7.51 0.89
C ASN A 119 7.51 7.76 -0.21
N LYS A 120 7.16 7.56 -1.48
CA LYS A 120 8.03 7.89 -2.61
C LYS A 120 8.31 9.39 -2.71
N LEU A 121 7.27 10.21 -2.56
CA LEU A 121 7.39 11.67 -2.67
C LEU A 121 8.15 12.28 -1.48
N SER A 122 8.07 11.70 -0.29
CA SER A 122 8.73 12.21 0.92
C SER A 122 10.26 12.29 0.80
N HIS A 123 10.85 11.51 -0.10
CA HIS A 123 12.29 11.58 -0.40
C HIS A 123 12.69 12.83 -1.19
N TYR A 124 11.73 13.53 -1.79
CA TYR A 124 11.97 14.64 -2.72
C TYR A 124 11.31 15.95 -2.28
N ILE A 125 10.47 15.88 -1.25
CA ILE A 125 9.68 17.01 -0.77
C ILE A 125 10.09 17.37 0.64
N VAL A 126 10.32 18.67 0.86
CA VAL A 126 10.56 19.20 2.20
C VAL A 126 9.32 18.95 3.07
N CYS A 127 9.52 18.56 4.32
CA CYS A 127 8.45 18.18 5.27
C CYS A 127 7.27 19.17 5.34
N SER A 128 7.51 20.47 5.13
CA SER A 128 6.48 21.51 5.12
C SER A 128 5.45 21.35 3.98
N TYR A 129 5.82 20.74 2.87
CA TYR A 129 4.94 20.52 1.72
C TYR A 129 4.22 19.17 1.77
N THR A 130 4.66 18.25 2.61
CA THR A 130 4.09 16.89 2.71
C THR A 130 2.61 16.93 3.10
N ASN A 131 2.23 17.79 4.05
CA ASN A 131 0.84 17.94 4.47
C ASN A 131 -0.06 18.49 3.36
N ASN A 132 0.46 19.37 2.51
CA ASN A 132 -0.30 19.92 1.38
C ASN A 132 -0.60 18.83 0.34
N ILE A 133 0.40 18.04 -0.05
CA ILE A 133 0.20 16.89 -0.95
C ILE A 133 -0.77 15.89 -0.35
N LEU A 134 -0.64 15.56 0.94
CA LEU A 134 -1.57 14.67 1.64
C LEU A 134 -3.01 15.13 1.52
N ASN A 135 -3.27 16.42 1.72
CA ASN A 135 -4.60 16.98 1.60
C ASN A 135 -5.14 16.88 0.17
N HIS A 136 -4.33 17.17 -0.85
CA HIS A 136 -4.74 17.02 -2.26
C HIS A 136 -5.01 15.58 -2.63
N LEU A 137 -4.14 14.64 -2.22
CA LEU A 137 -4.36 13.21 -2.44
C LEU A 137 -5.65 12.73 -1.76
N ARG A 138 -5.89 13.16 -0.51
CA ARG A 138 -7.13 12.85 0.19
C ARG A 138 -8.37 13.36 -0.57
N LEU A 139 -8.33 14.59 -1.08
CA LEU A 139 -9.43 15.14 -1.86
C LEU A 139 -9.65 14.35 -3.15
N ILE A 140 -8.58 13.92 -3.83
CA ILE A 140 -8.67 13.07 -5.01
C ILE A 140 -9.36 11.74 -4.67
N TYR A 141 -9.02 11.10 -3.55
CA TYR A 141 -9.68 9.87 -3.10
C TYR A 141 -11.15 10.05 -2.70
N LEU A 142 -11.54 11.25 -2.28
CA LEU A 142 -12.92 11.59 -1.93
C LEU A 142 -13.75 12.04 -3.13
N SER A 143 -13.20 12.07 -4.34
CA SER A 143 -13.93 12.44 -5.55
C SER A 143 -15.14 11.54 -5.76
N ASN A 144 -16.28 12.13 -6.12
CA ASN A 144 -17.51 11.39 -6.32
C ASN A 144 -17.51 10.62 -7.65
N ASP A 145 -16.93 11.23 -8.67
CA ASP A 145 -16.89 10.72 -10.04
C ASP A 145 -15.56 10.99 -10.73
N ILE A 146 -15.43 10.51 -11.97
CA ILE A 146 -14.23 10.64 -12.78
C ILE A 146 -13.91 12.10 -13.16
N ASN A 147 -14.93 12.96 -13.30
CA ASN A 147 -14.74 14.36 -13.69
C ASN A 147 -14.11 15.14 -12.51
N GLU A 148 -14.66 14.96 -11.32
CA GLU A 148 -14.10 15.54 -10.09
C GLU A 148 -12.70 15.03 -9.82
N PHE A 149 -12.47 13.72 -9.99
CA PHE A 149 -11.14 13.10 -9.89
C PHE A 149 -10.14 13.76 -10.83
N ASN A 150 -10.48 13.90 -12.11
CA ASN A 150 -9.59 14.50 -13.11
C ASN A 150 -9.33 16.00 -12.83
N LEU A 151 -10.34 16.73 -12.34
CA LEU A 151 -10.17 18.12 -11.95
C LEU A 151 -9.17 18.25 -10.80
N ARG A 152 -9.36 17.48 -9.72
CA ARG A 152 -8.47 17.50 -8.55
C ARG A 152 -7.07 17.00 -8.87
N LYS A 153 -6.96 15.99 -9.76
CA LYS A 153 -5.68 15.55 -10.31
C LYS A 153 -4.97 16.70 -11.02
N LYS A 154 -5.68 17.42 -11.90
CA LYS A 154 -5.11 18.56 -12.62
C LYS A 154 -4.65 19.68 -11.68
N GLU A 155 -5.42 19.99 -10.65
CA GLU A 155 -5.03 20.97 -9.62
C GLU A 155 -3.72 20.58 -8.92
N LEU A 156 -3.59 19.29 -8.53
CA LEU A 156 -2.36 18.79 -7.93
C LEU A 156 -1.17 18.91 -8.89
N PHE A 157 -1.34 18.58 -10.17
CA PHE A 157 -0.27 18.70 -11.17
C PHE A 157 0.17 20.14 -11.39
N LEU A 158 -0.76 21.10 -11.43
CA LEU A 158 -0.45 22.53 -11.58
C LEU A 158 0.37 23.07 -10.40
N LEU A 159 0.11 22.59 -9.18
CA LEU A 159 0.89 22.99 -8.00
C LEU A 159 2.35 22.56 -8.07
N TYR A 160 2.65 21.50 -8.82
CA TYR A 160 4.00 20.91 -8.93
C TYR A 160 4.56 20.95 -10.36
N GLU A 161 3.98 21.75 -11.26
CA GLU A 161 4.41 21.84 -12.68
C GLU A 161 5.89 22.21 -12.84
N THR A 162 6.43 23.00 -11.90
CA THR A 162 7.86 23.40 -11.88
C THR A 162 8.78 22.29 -11.37
N SER A 163 8.23 21.15 -10.95
CA SER A 163 8.98 20.01 -10.40
C SER A 163 8.77 18.77 -11.27
N PRO A 164 9.46 18.65 -12.42
CA PRO A 164 9.22 17.56 -13.39
C PRO A 164 9.31 16.17 -12.79
N PHE A 165 10.15 16.01 -11.77
CA PHE A 165 10.35 14.74 -11.07
C PHE A 165 9.11 14.33 -10.25
N ILE A 166 8.49 15.28 -9.56
CA ILE A 166 7.23 15.03 -8.81
C ILE A 166 6.11 14.69 -9.79
N VAL A 167 6.02 15.44 -10.88
CA VAL A 167 5.04 15.19 -11.94
C VAL A 167 5.21 13.80 -12.55
N ASP A 168 6.44 13.34 -12.79
CA ASP A 168 6.71 11.99 -13.32
C ASP A 168 6.26 10.89 -12.34
N ILE A 169 6.55 11.04 -11.05
CA ILE A 169 6.09 10.10 -10.01
C ILE A 169 4.55 10.08 -9.99
N LEU A 170 3.91 11.24 -9.94
CA LEU A 170 2.45 11.33 -9.91
C LEU A 170 1.82 10.70 -11.16
N ASN A 171 2.36 10.96 -12.36
CA ASN A 171 1.86 10.35 -13.61
C ASN A 171 1.93 8.82 -13.55
N LYS A 172 3.09 8.27 -13.18
CA LYS A 172 3.28 6.81 -13.09
C LYS A 172 2.37 6.13 -12.10
N GLU A 173 2.03 6.82 -11.03
CA GLU A 173 1.19 6.25 -9.97
C GLU A 173 -0.32 6.48 -10.25
N PHE A 174 -0.71 7.62 -10.84
CA PHE A 174 -2.13 7.97 -11.01
C PHE A 174 -2.86 7.22 -12.12
N ASP A 175 -2.20 6.65 -13.11
CA ASP A 175 -2.87 5.89 -14.18
C ASP A 175 -3.66 4.68 -13.67
N SER A 176 -3.31 4.19 -12.47
CA SER A 176 -3.95 3.04 -11.82
C SER A 176 -4.92 3.43 -10.69
N TYR A 177 -5.04 4.73 -10.37
CA TYR A 177 -5.80 5.19 -9.20
C TYR A 177 -7.30 5.31 -9.41
N SER A 178 -7.75 5.46 -10.65
CA SER A 178 -9.17 5.64 -10.95
C SER A 178 -10.02 4.39 -10.71
N ALA A 179 -9.41 3.23 -10.55
CA ALA A 179 -10.12 1.96 -10.33
C ALA A 179 -11.05 1.98 -9.10
N PHE A 180 -10.72 2.75 -8.05
CA PHE A 180 -11.56 2.88 -6.86
C PHE A 180 -12.89 3.60 -7.15
N LEU A 181 -12.97 4.44 -8.21
CA LEU A 181 -14.19 5.15 -8.60
C LEU A 181 -15.30 4.20 -9.07
N ASN A 182 -14.96 2.98 -9.48
CA ASN A 182 -15.93 1.95 -9.84
C ASN A 182 -16.76 1.46 -8.64
N TYR A 183 -16.39 1.88 -7.43
CA TYR A 183 -17.04 1.44 -6.20
C TYR A 183 -17.76 2.59 -5.48
N PRO A 184 -18.93 2.33 -4.86
CA PRO A 184 -19.64 3.34 -4.07
C PRO A 184 -18.80 3.91 -2.91
N LEU A 185 -19.06 5.15 -2.52
CA LEU A 185 -18.32 5.86 -1.45
C LEU A 185 -18.25 5.07 -0.13
N PHE A 186 -19.33 4.35 0.23
CA PHE A 186 -19.33 3.56 1.47
C PHE A 186 -18.33 2.40 1.44
N ILE A 187 -18.08 1.82 0.26
CA ILE A 187 -17.04 0.79 0.04
C ILE A 187 -15.65 1.42 0.10
N ARG A 188 -15.48 2.59 -0.53
CA ARG A 188 -14.17 3.26 -0.59
C ARG A 188 -13.60 3.64 0.78
N LYS A 189 -14.45 3.83 1.80
CA LYS A 189 -14.01 4.11 3.17
C LYS A 189 -13.26 2.95 3.82
N HIS A 190 -13.42 1.74 3.31
CA HIS A 190 -12.80 0.52 3.84
C HIS A 190 -11.62 0.02 2.99
N ILE A 191 -11.32 0.75 1.93
CA ILE A 191 -10.17 0.57 1.06
C ILE A 191 -9.08 1.54 1.48
#